data_089946ce4481cfe25ac0877394ea8225
#
_entry.id   089946ce4481cfe25ac0877394ea8225
#
_cell.length_a   1.000
_cell.length_b   1.000
_cell.length_c   1.000
_cell.angle_alpha   90.00
_cell.angle_beta   90.00
_cell.angle_gamma   90.00
#
_symmetry.space_group_name_H-M   'P 1'
#
loop_
_entity.id
_entity.type
_entity.pdbx_description
1 polymer ?
#
loop_
_entity_poly.entity_id
_entity_poly.type
_entity_poly.pdbx_seq_one_letter_code
_entity_poly.pdbx_strand_id
1 'polypeptide(L)'
;MKITLADLWRADGTIDRGTYALVGLVGFAVKHNLDRFVAFYVFHRPWDLFNYWVPVRDVARITALPKPDGAFLATMLVLALPFVWVGVTLTMKRLRSANLPLHLVLLFFVPFLNLLFPLFLCLIPTRSSTTAEREANWLKQSSLVRILPDGVLGSAAVSLLLTVPVGLGMVWIGTQFLTHYGWGLFVALPFTMGFAAAIIYSLRQPRSLAGCIGVACLSNAILGVGLLALAIEGMFCLLMAMPVALPLAAIGGSFGYLLQRRRWIQEGAPAFLSILLVFLPGVQWIEHVAAPVPPVYVVHSSIDVQAPPEKVWKQVVAFTEIPPPTEWLFRAGIAYPIRAEMLGSGQSAERHCVFSTGAFVEPIEVWDEPRRLKFSVTSNPAPMEEWTPYSHIEPPHLHGFLVSNGGQFLLTELPNGRTRLEGTTWYRHSLWPAAYWRLWSDEIIHQIHLRVLRHIRDEAEKAQ
;
A
#
# COMPACT_ATOMS: atom_id res chain seq x y z
N MET A 1 -36.30 -21.51 -3.75
CA MET A 1 -37.23 -20.52 -4.36
C MET A 1 -36.74 -20.25 -5.78
N LYS A 2 -37.60 -20.45 -6.80
CA LYS A 2 -37.22 -20.12 -8.19
C LYS A 2 -37.27 -18.60 -8.33
N ILE A 3 -36.13 -17.95 -8.50
CA ILE A 3 -36.06 -16.50 -8.76
C ILE A 3 -36.41 -16.25 -10.22
N THR A 4 -37.38 -15.39 -10.45
CA THR A 4 -37.70 -14.88 -11.77
C THR A 4 -36.92 -13.60 -12.08
N LEU A 5 -36.71 -13.27 -13.35
CA LEU A 5 -36.06 -12.00 -13.72
C LEU A 5 -36.80 -10.77 -13.15
N ALA A 6 -38.12 -10.84 -13.03
CA ALA A 6 -38.91 -9.77 -12.41
C ALA A 6 -38.55 -9.56 -10.93
N ASP A 7 -38.19 -10.62 -10.21
CA ASP A 7 -37.80 -10.53 -8.80
C ASP A 7 -36.49 -9.77 -8.59
N LEU A 8 -35.60 -9.70 -9.59
CA LEU A 8 -34.35 -8.96 -9.51
C LEU A 8 -34.56 -7.43 -9.51
N TRP A 9 -35.68 -6.97 -10.10
CA TRP A 9 -36.00 -5.55 -10.20
C TRP A 9 -36.84 -5.02 -9.06
N ARG A 10 -37.47 -5.88 -8.29
CA ARG A 10 -38.32 -5.51 -7.16
C ARG A 10 -37.50 -5.41 -5.89
N ALA A 11 -37.71 -4.31 -5.16
CA ALA A 11 -36.99 -4.06 -3.89
C ALA A 11 -37.64 -4.74 -2.67
N ASP A 12 -38.85 -5.32 -2.79
CA ASP A 12 -39.58 -6.02 -1.74
C ASP A 12 -39.12 -7.49 -1.57
N GLY A 13 -39.52 -8.11 -0.45
CA GLY A 13 -39.19 -9.51 -0.16
C GLY A 13 -37.84 -9.74 0.54
N THR A 14 -37.46 -11.02 0.61
CA THR A 14 -36.27 -11.53 1.27
C THR A 14 -35.54 -12.51 0.37
N ILE A 15 -34.23 -12.72 0.59
CA ILE A 15 -33.41 -13.66 -0.16
C ILE A 15 -32.44 -14.40 0.79
N ASP A 16 -32.29 -15.71 0.59
CA ASP A 16 -31.32 -16.50 1.33
C ASP A 16 -29.87 -16.20 0.89
N ARG A 17 -28.90 -16.55 1.75
CA ARG A 17 -27.47 -16.25 1.52
C ARG A 17 -26.89 -16.92 0.27
N GLY A 18 -27.30 -18.17 -0.02
CA GLY A 18 -26.76 -18.92 -1.16
C GLY A 18 -27.24 -18.32 -2.48
N THR A 19 -28.52 -18.01 -2.54
CA THR A 19 -29.12 -17.36 -3.71
C THR A 19 -28.56 -15.95 -3.92
N TYR A 20 -28.37 -15.17 -2.82
CA TYR A 20 -27.74 -13.85 -2.89
C TYR A 20 -26.33 -13.92 -3.46
N ALA A 21 -25.50 -14.86 -2.94
CA ALA A 21 -24.14 -15.06 -3.41
C ALA A 21 -24.09 -15.48 -4.89
N LEU A 22 -24.93 -16.46 -5.28
CA LEU A 22 -24.96 -16.97 -6.65
C LEU A 22 -25.39 -15.88 -7.66
N VAL A 23 -26.48 -15.18 -7.38
CA VAL A 23 -26.99 -14.11 -8.28
C VAL A 23 -25.99 -12.95 -8.33
N GLY A 24 -25.38 -12.59 -7.19
CA GLY A 24 -24.34 -11.55 -7.13
C GLY A 24 -23.12 -11.92 -7.97
N LEU A 25 -22.61 -13.15 -7.84
CA LEU A 25 -21.45 -13.64 -8.61
C LEU A 25 -21.74 -13.70 -10.11
N VAL A 26 -22.87 -14.28 -10.50
CA VAL A 26 -23.30 -14.36 -11.92
C VAL A 26 -23.50 -12.96 -12.48
N GLY A 27 -24.19 -12.08 -11.75
CA GLY A 27 -24.39 -10.69 -12.17
C GLY A 27 -23.08 -9.94 -12.37
N PHE A 28 -22.12 -10.10 -11.46
CA PHE A 28 -20.79 -9.51 -11.61
C PHE A 28 -20.03 -10.08 -12.80
N ALA A 29 -20.06 -11.39 -13.01
CA ALA A 29 -19.41 -12.03 -14.17
C ALA A 29 -20.00 -11.53 -15.50
N VAL A 30 -21.33 -11.40 -15.59
CA VAL A 30 -22.00 -10.85 -16.78
C VAL A 30 -21.58 -9.40 -17.00
N LYS A 31 -21.62 -8.57 -15.93
CA LYS A 31 -21.19 -7.16 -15.98
C LYS A 31 -19.76 -7.02 -16.46
N HIS A 32 -18.84 -7.77 -15.87
CA HIS A 32 -17.42 -7.70 -16.21
C HIS A 32 -17.14 -8.07 -17.67
N ASN A 33 -17.76 -9.14 -18.17
CA ASN A 33 -17.58 -9.53 -19.57
C ASN A 33 -18.21 -8.51 -20.54
N LEU A 34 -19.34 -7.91 -20.17
CA LEU A 34 -19.97 -6.85 -20.97
C LEU A 34 -19.08 -5.59 -21.02
N ASP A 35 -18.55 -5.16 -19.87
CA ASP A 35 -17.65 -4.00 -19.80
C ASP A 35 -16.38 -4.25 -20.62
N ARG A 36 -15.79 -5.45 -20.48
CA ARG A 36 -14.60 -5.85 -21.25
C ARG A 36 -14.88 -5.85 -22.76
N PHE A 37 -16.04 -6.37 -23.15
CA PHE A 37 -16.44 -6.38 -24.55
C PHE A 37 -16.56 -4.95 -25.12
N VAL A 38 -17.29 -4.07 -24.42
CA VAL A 38 -17.50 -2.69 -24.86
C VAL A 38 -16.19 -1.90 -24.83
N ALA A 39 -15.37 -2.03 -23.76
CA ALA A 39 -14.08 -1.36 -23.68
C ALA A 39 -13.16 -1.76 -24.84
N PHE A 40 -13.06 -3.06 -25.14
CA PHE A 40 -12.15 -3.56 -26.16
C PHE A 40 -12.65 -3.27 -27.59
N TYR A 41 -13.90 -3.59 -27.93
CA TYR A 41 -14.39 -3.50 -29.31
C TYR A 41 -14.88 -2.11 -29.71
N VAL A 42 -15.38 -1.30 -28.75
CA VAL A 42 -15.91 0.06 -29.06
C VAL A 42 -14.85 1.13 -28.81
N PHE A 43 -14.07 1.01 -27.72
CA PHE A 43 -13.14 2.04 -27.32
C PHE A 43 -11.67 1.66 -27.47
N HIS A 44 -11.36 0.43 -27.90
CA HIS A 44 -10.01 -0.11 -28.08
C HIS A 44 -9.12 0.03 -26.83
N ARG A 45 -9.71 -0.19 -25.65
CA ARG A 45 -9.04 -0.08 -24.33
C ARG A 45 -9.04 -1.43 -23.60
N PRO A 46 -7.95 -1.79 -22.94
CA PRO A 46 -7.96 -2.93 -22.03
C PRO A 46 -8.90 -2.68 -20.85
N TRP A 47 -9.56 -3.72 -20.38
CA TRP A 47 -10.43 -3.65 -19.20
C TRP A 47 -10.22 -4.88 -18.34
N ASP A 48 -9.84 -4.68 -17.08
CA ASP A 48 -9.63 -5.72 -16.07
C ASP A 48 -10.40 -5.43 -14.77
N LEU A 49 -10.19 -6.24 -13.75
CA LEU A 49 -10.90 -6.13 -12.49
C LEU A 49 -10.56 -4.84 -11.72
N PHE A 50 -9.34 -4.32 -11.86
CA PHE A 50 -8.90 -3.11 -11.15
C PHE A 50 -9.49 -1.83 -11.72
N ASN A 51 -9.96 -1.83 -12.95
CA ASN A 51 -10.62 -0.67 -13.56
C ASN A 51 -11.94 -0.27 -12.90
N TYR A 52 -12.51 -1.13 -12.03
CA TYR A 52 -13.67 -0.75 -11.20
C TYR A 52 -13.30 0.17 -10.03
N TRP A 53 -12.04 0.25 -9.65
CA TRP A 53 -11.54 1.14 -8.60
C TRP A 53 -10.68 2.22 -9.24
N VAL A 54 -11.35 3.27 -9.72
CA VAL A 54 -10.64 4.44 -10.27
C VAL A 54 -9.78 5.03 -9.16
N PRO A 55 -8.47 5.28 -9.41
CA PRO A 55 -7.60 5.92 -8.45
C PRO A 55 -8.21 7.22 -7.89
N VAL A 56 -8.09 7.44 -6.59
CA VAL A 56 -8.71 8.60 -5.91
C VAL A 56 -8.29 9.94 -6.54
N ARG A 57 -7.06 10.02 -7.07
CA ARG A 57 -6.57 11.20 -7.80
C ARG A 57 -7.34 11.46 -9.09
N ASP A 58 -7.75 10.40 -9.80
CA ASP A 58 -8.45 10.53 -11.08
C ASP A 58 -9.90 10.94 -10.86
N VAL A 59 -10.51 10.55 -9.73
CA VAL A 59 -11.85 11.00 -9.34
C VAL A 59 -11.91 12.54 -9.23
N ALA A 60 -10.88 13.16 -8.67
CA ALA A 60 -10.79 14.61 -8.55
C ALA A 60 -10.60 15.32 -9.92
N ARG A 61 -10.20 14.60 -10.97
CA ARG A 61 -9.96 15.11 -12.32
C ARG A 61 -11.06 14.78 -13.32
N ILE A 62 -12.14 14.10 -12.91
CA ILE A 62 -13.24 13.67 -13.81
C ILE A 62 -13.82 14.86 -14.60
N THR A 63 -13.87 16.05 -14.03
CA THR A 63 -14.37 17.26 -14.70
C THR A 63 -13.40 17.83 -15.75
N ALA A 64 -12.14 17.41 -15.75
CA ALA A 64 -11.09 17.90 -16.65
C ALA A 64 -10.69 16.87 -17.72
N LEU A 65 -11.41 15.74 -17.84
CA LEU A 65 -11.08 14.67 -18.80
C LEU A 65 -11.28 15.10 -20.25
N PRO A 66 -10.40 14.67 -21.19
CA PRO A 66 -10.60 14.84 -22.62
C PRO A 66 -11.94 14.26 -23.09
N LYS A 67 -12.57 14.85 -24.12
CA LYS A 67 -13.86 14.40 -24.66
C LYS A 67 -13.97 12.87 -24.94
N PRO A 68 -12.97 12.20 -25.53
CA PRO A 68 -13.03 10.76 -25.74
C PRO A 68 -13.08 9.95 -24.42
N ASP A 69 -12.46 10.44 -23.36
CA ASP A 69 -12.53 9.78 -22.05
C ASP A 69 -13.88 10.00 -21.37
N GLY A 70 -14.48 11.17 -21.57
CA GLY A 70 -15.84 11.47 -21.10
C GLY A 70 -16.89 10.54 -21.73
N ALA A 71 -16.82 10.28 -23.03
CA ALA A 71 -17.73 9.36 -23.72
C ALA A 71 -17.58 7.92 -23.23
N PHE A 72 -16.34 7.46 -23.04
CA PHE A 72 -16.05 6.14 -22.48
C PHE A 72 -16.66 5.98 -21.08
N LEU A 73 -16.36 6.90 -20.16
CA LEU A 73 -16.88 6.85 -18.80
C LEU A 73 -18.40 6.96 -18.73
N ALA A 74 -19.02 7.82 -19.55
CA ALA A 74 -20.47 7.91 -19.64
C ALA A 74 -21.10 6.59 -20.11
N THR A 75 -20.51 5.94 -21.11
CA THR A 75 -20.98 4.63 -21.59
C THR A 75 -20.88 3.56 -20.51
N MET A 76 -19.73 3.48 -19.80
CA MET A 76 -19.53 2.53 -18.70
C MET A 76 -20.50 2.79 -17.54
N LEU A 77 -20.78 4.06 -17.23
CA LEU A 77 -21.76 4.44 -16.21
C LEU A 77 -23.18 4.01 -16.60
N VAL A 78 -23.60 4.29 -17.82
CA VAL A 78 -24.92 3.87 -18.33
C VAL A 78 -25.08 2.35 -18.30
N LEU A 79 -24.07 1.61 -18.74
CA LEU A 79 -24.04 0.15 -18.65
C LEU A 79 -24.07 -0.37 -17.21
N ALA A 80 -23.54 0.39 -16.26
CA ALA A 80 -23.55 0.00 -14.85
C ALA A 80 -24.93 0.15 -14.20
N LEU A 81 -25.78 1.06 -14.63
CA LEU A 81 -27.05 1.38 -13.97
C LEU A 81 -27.96 0.16 -13.70
N PRO A 82 -28.22 -0.75 -14.67
CA PRO A 82 -29.04 -1.92 -14.41
C PRO A 82 -28.43 -2.84 -13.32
N PHE A 83 -27.12 -3.02 -13.34
CA PHE A 83 -26.42 -3.88 -12.38
C PHE A 83 -26.36 -3.24 -10.98
N VAL A 84 -26.19 -1.93 -10.89
CA VAL A 84 -26.29 -1.17 -9.64
C VAL A 84 -27.68 -1.32 -9.03
N TRP A 85 -28.75 -1.15 -9.85
CA TRP A 85 -30.13 -1.33 -9.39
C TRP A 85 -30.37 -2.72 -8.83
N VAL A 86 -30.00 -3.76 -9.59
CA VAL A 86 -30.12 -5.17 -9.15
C VAL A 86 -29.28 -5.43 -7.91
N GLY A 87 -28.06 -4.92 -7.83
CA GLY A 87 -27.19 -5.03 -6.66
C GLY A 87 -27.81 -4.41 -5.40
N VAL A 88 -28.37 -3.21 -5.51
CA VAL A 88 -29.06 -2.53 -4.43
C VAL A 88 -30.31 -3.30 -3.98
N THR A 89 -31.16 -3.74 -4.91
CA THR A 89 -32.40 -4.47 -4.58
C THR A 89 -32.10 -5.80 -3.90
N LEU A 90 -31.12 -6.56 -4.39
CA LEU A 90 -30.66 -7.80 -3.77
C LEU A 90 -30.08 -7.56 -2.38
N THR A 91 -29.28 -6.51 -2.21
CA THR A 91 -28.70 -6.11 -0.92
C THR A 91 -29.78 -5.75 0.08
N MET A 92 -30.82 -4.99 -0.31
CA MET A 92 -31.96 -4.68 0.54
C MET A 92 -32.74 -5.93 0.97
N LYS A 93 -33.00 -6.88 0.04
CA LYS A 93 -33.64 -8.17 0.36
C LYS A 93 -32.81 -8.97 1.33
N ARG A 94 -31.48 -8.98 1.15
CA ARG A 94 -30.56 -9.71 2.01
C ARG A 94 -30.46 -9.09 3.40
N LEU A 95 -30.46 -7.76 3.50
CA LEU A 95 -30.53 -7.06 4.79
C LEU A 95 -31.78 -7.42 5.57
N ARG A 96 -32.95 -7.48 4.91
CA ARG A 96 -34.19 -7.94 5.58
C ARG A 96 -34.07 -9.39 6.06
N SER A 97 -33.54 -10.30 5.23
CA SER A 97 -33.34 -11.70 5.62
C SER A 97 -32.38 -11.87 6.80
N ALA A 98 -31.43 -10.98 6.93
CA ALA A 98 -30.44 -10.95 8.02
C ALA A 98 -30.93 -10.18 9.25
N ASN A 99 -32.12 -9.53 9.16
CA ASN A 99 -32.65 -8.61 10.16
C ASN A 99 -31.70 -7.45 10.49
N LEU A 100 -31.12 -6.86 9.44
CA LEU A 100 -30.20 -5.72 9.50
C LEU A 100 -30.89 -4.43 9.05
N PRO A 101 -30.47 -3.26 9.55
CA PRO A 101 -30.99 -1.97 9.14
C PRO A 101 -30.82 -1.72 7.63
N LEU A 102 -31.89 -1.26 6.97
CA LEU A 102 -31.89 -1.03 5.50
C LEU A 102 -30.94 0.07 5.06
N HIS A 103 -30.66 1.08 5.89
CA HIS A 103 -29.73 2.15 5.56
C HIS A 103 -28.29 1.65 5.31
N LEU A 104 -27.92 0.46 5.77
CA LEU A 104 -26.63 -0.17 5.45
C LEU A 104 -26.46 -0.43 3.95
N VAL A 105 -27.53 -0.38 3.15
CA VAL A 105 -27.42 -0.45 1.69
C VAL A 105 -26.55 0.67 1.12
N LEU A 106 -26.41 1.81 1.82
CA LEU A 106 -25.53 2.91 1.42
C LEU A 106 -24.06 2.49 1.33
N LEU A 107 -23.63 1.47 2.08
CA LEU A 107 -22.27 0.91 2.00
C LEU A 107 -21.96 0.29 0.63
N PHE A 108 -22.99 -0.06 -0.14
CA PHE A 108 -22.84 -0.53 -1.52
C PHE A 108 -22.24 0.55 -2.45
N PHE A 109 -22.39 1.82 -2.12
CA PHE A 109 -21.87 2.95 -2.91
C PHE A 109 -20.50 3.46 -2.45
N VAL A 110 -19.97 2.92 -1.35
CA VAL A 110 -18.67 3.31 -0.84
C VAL A 110 -17.58 2.46 -1.50
N PRO A 111 -16.59 3.07 -2.19
CA PRO A 111 -15.48 2.33 -2.81
C PRO A 111 -14.82 1.36 -1.83
N PHE A 112 -14.40 0.21 -2.31
CA PHE A 112 -13.87 -0.91 -1.55
C PHE A 112 -14.87 -1.60 -0.61
N LEU A 113 -15.72 -0.84 0.11
CA LEU A 113 -16.82 -1.43 0.90
C LEU A 113 -17.88 -2.11 0.03
N ASN A 114 -18.07 -1.64 -1.19
CA ASN A 114 -18.96 -2.26 -2.16
C ASN A 114 -18.58 -3.72 -2.52
N LEU A 115 -17.34 -4.15 -2.24
CA LEU A 115 -16.89 -5.53 -2.35
C LEU A 115 -17.02 -6.28 -1.02
N LEU A 116 -16.53 -5.69 0.08
CA LEU A 116 -16.51 -6.32 1.40
C LEU A 116 -17.92 -6.51 1.97
N PHE A 117 -18.80 -5.55 1.77
CA PHE A 117 -20.15 -5.58 2.34
C PHE A 117 -21.03 -6.71 1.75
N PRO A 118 -21.11 -6.94 0.44
CA PRO A 118 -21.78 -8.12 -0.11
C PRO A 118 -21.19 -9.44 0.37
N LEU A 119 -19.86 -9.56 0.47
CA LEU A 119 -19.21 -10.75 1.03
C LEU A 119 -19.64 -10.98 2.48
N PHE A 120 -19.63 -9.93 3.28
CA PHE A 120 -20.16 -9.97 4.64
C PHE A 120 -21.60 -10.47 4.68
N LEU A 121 -22.48 -9.96 3.83
CA LEU A 121 -23.88 -10.38 3.76
C LEU A 121 -24.05 -11.85 3.33
N CYS A 122 -23.11 -12.41 2.58
CA CYS A 122 -23.09 -13.86 2.25
C CYS A 122 -22.79 -14.73 3.47
N LEU A 123 -22.01 -14.21 4.45
CA LEU A 123 -21.59 -14.94 5.63
C LEU A 123 -22.62 -14.91 6.78
N ILE A 124 -23.49 -13.89 6.83
CA ILE A 124 -24.51 -13.77 7.87
C ILE A 124 -25.61 -14.83 7.66
N PRO A 125 -26.00 -15.59 8.69
CA PRO A 125 -27.11 -16.53 8.59
C PRO A 125 -28.45 -15.79 8.41
N THR A 126 -29.39 -16.43 7.71
CA THR A 126 -30.79 -15.99 7.65
C THR A 126 -31.43 -16.23 9.01
N ARG A 127 -32.02 -15.21 9.63
CA ARG A 127 -32.69 -15.34 10.93
C ARG A 127 -34.18 -15.63 10.72
N SER A 128 -34.64 -16.80 11.21
CA SER A 128 -36.07 -17.05 11.43
C SER A 128 -36.47 -16.43 12.76
N SER A 129 -37.46 -15.56 12.75
CA SER A 129 -37.96 -14.82 13.92
C SER A 129 -38.74 -15.71 14.87
N THR A 130 -38.22 -15.93 16.11
CA THR A 130 -39.03 -16.20 17.30
C THR A 130 -38.92 -14.99 18.20
N THR A 131 -40.03 -14.27 18.33
CA THR A 131 -40.06 -12.83 18.65
C THR A 131 -40.16 -12.49 20.14
N ALA A 132 -40.49 -13.41 21.04
CA ALA A 132 -40.91 -13.05 22.40
C ALA A 132 -39.80 -13.01 23.48
N GLU A 133 -38.73 -13.80 23.36
CA GLU A 133 -37.67 -13.83 24.40
C GLU A 133 -36.54 -12.81 24.16
N ARG A 134 -36.48 -12.21 22.96
CA ARG A 134 -35.42 -11.28 22.57
C ARG A 134 -35.67 -9.84 23.01
N GLU A 135 -36.91 -9.41 23.16
CA GLU A 135 -37.21 -8.00 23.48
C GLU A 135 -36.77 -7.61 24.90
N ALA A 136 -36.79 -8.50 25.86
CA ALA A 136 -36.39 -8.20 27.23
C ALA A 136 -34.88 -8.02 27.44
N ASN A 137 -34.05 -8.72 26.64
CA ASN A 137 -32.60 -8.59 26.69
C ASN A 137 -32.05 -7.48 25.71
N TRP A 138 -32.88 -7.02 24.78
CA TRP A 138 -32.53 -6.04 23.78
C TRP A 138 -32.31 -4.64 24.35
N LEU A 139 -33.01 -4.27 25.37
CA LEU A 139 -32.98 -2.93 25.97
C LEU A 139 -31.70 -2.65 26.78
N LYS A 140 -30.94 -3.67 27.15
CA LYS A 140 -29.75 -3.54 28.01
C LYS A 140 -28.41 -3.57 27.25
N GLN A 141 -28.38 -3.91 25.97
CA GLN A 141 -27.13 -3.97 25.18
C GLN A 141 -26.91 -2.72 24.29
N SER A 142 -25.66 -2.25 24.20
CA SER A 142 -25.28 -1.14 23.30
C SER A 142 -25.67 -1.46 21.86
N SER A 143 -26.00 -0.43 21.07
CA SER A 143 -26.47 -0.56 19.68
C SER A 143 -25.48 -1.35 18.79
N LEU A 144 -24.18 -1.24 19.03
CA LEU A 144 -23.13 -1.98 18.33
C LEU A 144 -23.22 -3.49 18.58
N VAL A 145 -23.43 -3.91 19.82
CA VAL A 145 -23.54 -5.34 20.19
C VAL A 145 -24.77 -6.00 19.56
N ARG A 146 -25.82 -5.23 19.28
CA ARG A 146 -27.06 -5.73 18.65
C ARG A 146 -26.87 -6.14 17.18
N ILE A 147 -25.96 -5.45 16.47
CA ILE A 147 -25.70 -5.69 15.04
C ILE A 147 -24.78 -6.89 14.83
N LEU A 148 -23.96 -7.24 15.84
CA LEU A 148 -22.96 -8.30 15.74
C LEU A 148 -23.60 -9.69 15.68
N PRO A 149 -23.22 -10.53 14.70
CA PRO A 149 -23.62 -11.94 14.64
C PRO A 149 -22.93 -12.77 15.74
N ASP A 150 -23.59 -13.85 16.18
CA ASP A 150 -23.02 -14.79 17.16
C ASP A 150 -21.95 -15.72 16.55
N GLY A 151 -22.03 -15.97 15.24
CA GLY A 151 -21.15 -16.87 14.50
C GLY A 151 -19.72 -16.30 14.35
N VAL A 152 -18.73 -17.21 14.28
CA VAL A 152 -17.32 -16.89 14.09
C VAL A 152 -17.09 -16.03 12.82
N LEU A 153 -17.60 -16.50 11.68
CA LEU A 153 -17.43 -15.81 10.41
C LEU A 153 -18.17 -14.46 10.37
N GLY A 154 -19.37 -14.40 10.92
CA GLY A 154 -20.16 -13.17 10.95
C GLY A 154 -19.51 -12.07 11.81
N SER A 155 -19.02 -12.42 13.02
CA SER A 155 -18.34 -11.45 13.87
C SER A 155 -16.98 -11.02 13.31
N ALA A 156 -16.24 -11.92 12.66
CA ALA A 156 -15.03 -11.56 11.93
C ALA A 156 -15.32 -10.57 10.78
N ALA A 157 -16.34 -10.87 9.98
CA ALA A 157 -16.71 -10.00 8.86
C ALA A 157 -17.15 -8.60 9.31
N VAL A 158 -17.93 -8.48 10.41
CA VAL A 158 -18.26 -7.15 10.97
C VAL A 158 -17.02 -6.43 11.47
N SER A 159 -16.13 -7.15 12.15
CA SER A 159 -14.86 -6.59 12.60
C SER A 159 -14.06 -5.98 11.45
N LEU A 160 -13.89 -6.72 10.35
CA LEU A 160 -13.19 -6.27 9.15
C LEU A 160 -13.91 -5.09 8.48
N LEU A 161 -15.22 -5.15 8.36
CA LEU A 161 -16.04 -4.10 7.76
C LEU A 161 -15.95 -2.78 8.51
N LEU A 162 -15.74 -2.81 9.82
CA LEU A 162 -15.59 -1.59 10.63
C LEU A 162 -14.13 -1.11 10.68
N THR A 163 -13.16 -2.02 10.80
CA THR A 163 -11.76 -1.62 10.99
C THR A 163 -11.07 -1.22 9.70
N VAL A 164 -11.31 -1.93 8.59
CA VAL A 164 -10.59 -1.66 7.32
C VAL A 164 -10.86 -0.26 6.76
N PRO A 165 -12.11 0.23 6.68
CA PRO A 165 -12.36 1.60 6.20
C PRO A 165 -11.74 2.68 7.10
N VAL A 166 -11.75 2.45 8.41
CA VAL A 166 -11.07 3.34 9.36
C VAL A 166 -9.57 3.35 9.08
N GLY A 167 -8.96 2.18 8.90
CA GLY A 167 -7.56 2.05 8.53
C GLY A 167 -7.22 2.77 7.22
N LEU A 168 -8.04 2.59 6.17
CA LEU A 168 -7.89 3.30 4.90
C LEU A 168 -7.93 4.82 5.08
N GLY A 169 -8.89 5.33 5.86
CA GLY A 169 -8.99 6.75 6.18
C GLY A 169 -7.76 7.27 6.95
N MET A 170 -7.24 6.49 7.90
CA MET A 170 -6.04 6.87 8.68
C MET A 170 -4.78 6.88 7.82
N VAL A 171 -4.60 5.91 6.93
CA VAL A 171 -3.49 5.94 5.96
C VAL A 171 -3.61 7.14 5.05
N TRP A 172 -4.81 7.40 4.50
CA TRP A 172 -5.04 8.55 3.63
C TRP A 172 -4.72 9.89 4.33
N ILE A 173 -5.15 10.06 5.59
CA ILE A 173 -4.81 11.24 6.40
C ILE A 173 -3.29 11.35 6.56
N GLY A 174 -2.60 10.27 6.96
CA GLY A 174 -1.15 10.28 7.15
C GLY A 174 -0.39 10.58 5.87
N THR A 175 -0.69 9.89 4.78
CA THR A 175 0.11 9.92 3.54
C THR A 175 -0.26 11.06 2.60
N GLN A 176 -1.56 11.34 2.42
CA GLN A 176 -2.04 12.31 1.43
C GLN A 176 -2.27 13.71 2.05
N PHE A 177 -2.72 13.79 3.29
CA PHE A 177 -3.01 15.07 3.94
C PHE A 177 -1.82 15.59 4.74
N LEU A 178 -1.21 14.75 5.61
CA LEU A 178 -0.05 15.14 6.43
C LEU A 178 1.28 14.94 5.70
N THR A 179 1.31 14.16 4.61
CA THR A 179 2.52 13.77 3.88
C THR A 179 3.63 13.25 4.80
N HIS A 180 3.24 12.41 5.79
CA HIS A 180 4.13 11.93 6.83
C HIS A 180 4.06 10.41 6.95
N TYR A 181 5.23 9.76 6.95
CA TYR A 181 5.40 8.31 7.04
C TYR A 181 6.08 7.95 8.37
N GLY A 182 5.30 8.11 9.47
CA GLY A 182 5.79 8.08 10.83
C GLY A 182 5.47 6.79 11.61
N TRP A 183 5.74 6.85 12.92
CA TRP A 183 5.40 5.80 13.89
C TRP A 183 3.89 5.57 13.98
N GLY A 184 3.08 6.63 13.81
CA GLY A 184 1.63 6.54 13.77
C GLY A 184 1.15 5.62 12.67
N LEU A 185 1.78 5.70 11.49
CA LEU A 185 1.41 4.89 10.33
C LEU A 185 1.93 3.45 10.42
N PHE A 186 3.22 3.25 10.74
CA PHE A 186 3.85 1.93 10.65
C PHE A 186 3.79 1.12 11.95
N VAL A 187 3.56 1.77 13.09
CA VAL A 187 3.53 1.08 14.40
C VAL A 187 2.16 1.19 15.06
N ALA A 188 1.67 2.42 15.29
CA ALA A 188 0.42 2.60 16.02
C ALA A 188 -0.78 2.08 15.24
N LEU A 189 -0.88 2.32 13.93
CA LEU A 189 -2.00 1.89 13.12
C LEU A 189 -2.14 0.35 13.04
N PRO A 190 -1.11 -0.44 12.66
CA PRO A 190 -1.25 -1.89 12.63
C PRO A 190 -1.61 -2.50 13.98
N PHE A 191 -1.00 -2.02 15.06
CA PHE A 191 -1.32 -2.46 16.40
C PHE A 191 -2.76 -2.15 16.80
N THR A 192 -3.19 -0.90 16.61
CA THR A 192 -4.54 -0.47 17.01
C THR A 192 -5.63 -1.10 16.16
N MET A 193 -5.39 -1.29 14.87
CA MET A 193 -6.29 -2.03 13.98
C MET A 193 -6.43 -3.49 14.43
N GLY A 194 -5.32 -4.17 14.69
CA GLY A 194 -5.36 -5.54 15.19
C GLY A 194 -6.06 -5.65 16.53
N PHE A 195 -5.83 -4.71 17.42
CA PHE A 195 -6.47 -4.62 18.72
C PHE A 195 -8.00 -4.37 18.60
N ALA A 196 -8.40 -3.36 17.83
CA ALA A 196 -9.80 -3.04 17.60
C ALA A 196 -10.54 -4.20 16.90
N ALA A 197 -9.91 -4.82 15.92
CA ALA A 197 -10.45 -5.97 15.22
C ALA A 197 -10.72 -7.13 16.18
N ALA A 198 -9.80 -7.46 17.07
CA ALA A 198 -9.97 -8.53 18.07
C ALA A 198 -11.06 -8.19 19.10
N ILE A 199 -11.15 -6.95 19.58
CA ILE A 199 -12.21 -6.51 20.48
C ILE A 199 -13.58 -6.64 19.82
N ILE A 200 -13.77 -6.09 18.61
CA ILE A 200 -15.05 -6.17 17.89
C ILE A 200 -15.42 -7.62 17.62
N TYR A 201 -14.47 -8.46 17.21
CA TYR A 201 -14.67 -9.87 16.93
C TYR A 201 -15.15 -10.66 18.17
N SER A 202 -14.73 -10.26 19.38
CA SER A 202 -15.03 -10.94 20.65
C SER A 202 -16.15 -10.31 21.48
N LEU A 203 -16.77 -9.21 21.00
CA LEU A 203 -17.77 -8.45 21.80
C LEU A 203 -18.98 -9.28 22.26
N ARG A 204 -19.48 -10.19 21.43
CA ARG A 204 -20.64 -11.03 21.82
C ARG A 204 -20.28 -12.31 22.52
N GLN A 205 -19.18 -12.92 22.13
CA GLN A 205 -18.71 -14.19 22.69
C GLN A 205 -17.18 -14.18 22.78
N PRO A 206 -16.62 -14.69 23.88
CA PRO A 206 -15.17 -14.84 23.99
C PRO A 206 -14.64 -15.72 22.84
N ARG A 207 -13.55 -15.30 22.22
CA ARG A 207 -12.92 -15.98 21.11
C ARG A 207 -11.55 -16.55 21.52
N SER A 208 -11.05 -17.51 20.75
CA SER A 208 -9.70 -18.07 20.94
C SER A 208 -8.61 -17.06 20.60
N LEU A 209 -7.42 -17.23 21.18
CA LEU A 209 -6.25 -16.41 20.86
C LEU A 209 -5.92 -16.47 19.37
N ALA A 210 -5.90 -17.66 18.79
CA ALA A 210 -5.63 -17.85 17.37
C ALA A 210 -6.67 -17.13 16.48
N GLY A 211 -7.97 -17.15 16.88
CA GLY A 211 -9.03 -16.44 16.19
C GLY A 211 -8.84 -14.91 16.25
N CYS A 212 -8.49 -14.36 17.43
CA CYS A 212 -8.22 -12.94 17.60
C CYS A 212 -6.99 -12.48 16.79
N ILE A 213 -5.88 -13.24 16.81
CA ILE A 213 -4.69 -12.96 16.01
C ILE A 213 -5.03 -13.09 14.51
N GLY A 214 -5.77 -14.12 14.11
CA GLY A 214 -6.14 -14.33 12.71
C GLY A 214 -6.96 -13.17 12.16
N VAL A 215 -7.98 -12.69 12.88
CA VAL A 215 -8.78 -11.52 12.45
C VAL A 215 -7.97 -10.24 12.47
N ALA A 216 -7.07 -10.05 13.43
CA ALA A 216 -6.17 -8.91 13.51
C ALA A 216 -5.22 -8.84 12.30
N CYS A 217 -4.55 -9.95 11.96
CA CYS A 217 -3.67 -10.02 10.78
C CYS A 217 -4.47 -9.88 9.48
N LEU A 218 -5.65 -10.50 9.39
CA LEU A 218 -6.50 -10.41 8.21
C LEU A 218 -6.99 -8.98 7.98
N SER A 219 -7.32 -8.21 9.05
CA SER A 219 -7.72 -6.81 8.89
C SER A 219 -6.61 -5.96 8.29
N ASN A 220 -5.36 -6.17 8.69
CA ASN A 220 -4.19 -5.46 8.13
C ASN A 220 -3.87 -5.93 6.70
N ALA A 221 -3.99 -7.23 6.41
CA ALA A 221 -3.81 -7.74 5.05
C ALA A 221 -4.86 -7.17 4.07
N ILE A 222 -6.14 -7.12 4.47
CA ILE A 222 -7.21 -6.53 3.67
C ILE A 222 -7.02 -5.02 3.55
N LEU A 223 -6.53 -4.33 4.58
CA LEU A 223 -6.14 -2.92 4.48
C LEU A 223 -5.09 -2.74 3.37
N GLY A 224 -4.03 -3.58 3.34
CA GLY A 224 -3.03 -3.53 2.27
C GLY A 224 -3.62 -3.72 0.87
N VAL A 225 -4.52 -4.71 0.70
CA VAL A 225 -5.26 -4.90 -0.56
C VAL A 225 -6.10 -3.67 -0.91
N GLY A 226 -6.74 -3.04 0.08
CA GLY A 226 -7.52 -1.82 -0.12
C GLY A 226 -6.66 -0.63 -0.56
N LEU A 227 -5.47 -0.47 0.02
CA LEU A 227 -4.52 0.59 -0.36
C LEU A 227 -4.05 0.41 -1.80
N LEU A 228 -3.76 -0.83 -2.21
CA LEU A 228 -3.40 -1.16 -3.58
C LEU A 228 -4.58 -0.91 -4.54
N ALA A 229 -5.79 -1.37 -4.20
CA ALA A 229 -6.99 -1.22 -5.01
C ALA A 229 -7.42 0.25 -5.19
N LEU A 230 -7.16 1.11 -4.21
CA LEU A 230 -7.44 2.56 -4.27
C LEU A 230 -6.25 3.38 -4.80
N ALA A 231 -5.20 2.73 -5.28
CA ALA A 231 -3.98 3.37 -5.79
C ALA A 231 -3.35 4.38 -4.80
N ILE A 232 -3.48 4.12 -3.51
CA ILE A 232 -2.89 4.95 -2.44
C ILE A 232 -1.42 4.59 -2.27
N GLU A 233 -1.10 3.29 -2.29
CA GLU A 233 0.25 2.73 -2.15
C GLU A 233 0.48 1.60 -3.16
N GLY A 234 1.75 1.38 -3.54
CA GLY A 234 2.13 0.30 -4.43
C GLY A 234 2.41 -1.01 -3.71
N MET A 235 2.44 -2.09 -4.47
CA MET A 235 2.59 -3.45 -3.91
C MET A 235 3.94 -3.65 -3.25
N PHE A 236 5.03 -3.13 -3.83
CA PHE A 236 6.37 -3.32 -3.30
C PHE A 236 6.55 -2.62 -1.95
N CYS A 237 6.08 -1.37 -1.83
CA CYS A 237 6.09 -0.64 -0.57
C CYS A 237 5.28 -1.38 0.52
N LEU A 238 4.09 -1.89 0.16
CA LEU A 238 3.27 -2.68 1.09
C LEU A 238 3.99 -3.96 1.54
N LEU A 239 4.67 -4.67 0.63
CA LEU A 239 5.46 -5.86 0.98
C LEU A 239 6.62 -5.53 1.91
N MET A 240 7.28 -4.39 1.72
CA MET A 240 8.33 -3.91 2.65
C MET A 240 7.75 -3.54 4.02
N ALA A 241 6.52 -3.04 4.12
CA ALA A 241 5.87 -2.71 5.39
C ALA A 241 5.33 -3.92 6.16
N MET A 242 4.94 -5.02 5.47
CA MET A 242 4.31 -6.21 6.07
C MET A 242 5.11 -6.87 7.21
N PRO A 243 6.44 -7.02 7.15
CA PRO A 243 7.22 -7.62 8.23
C PRO A 243 7.13 -6.88 9.57
N VAL A 244 6.76 -5.61 9.57
CA VAL A 244 6.47 -4.82 10.79
C VAL A 244 4.98 -4.84 11.10
N ALA A 245 4.13 -4.65 10.10
CA ALA A 245 2.70 -4.49 10.30
C ALA A 245 2.02 -5.77 10.86
N LEU A 246 2.33 -6.96 10.31
CA LEU A 246 1.67 -8.19 10.75
C LEU A 246 2.02 -8.61 12.18
N PRO A 247 3.30 -8.58 12.64
CA PRO A 247 3.62 -8.83 14.03
C PRO A 247 2.95 -7.84 14.98
N LEU A 248 2.91 -6.54 14.65
CA LEU A 248 2.23 -5.54 15.46
C LEU A 248 0.72 -5.76 15.50
N ALA A 249 0.10 -6.14 14.38
CA ALA A 249 -1.31 -6.55 14.36
C ALA A 249 -1.56 -7.78 15.24
N ALA A 250 -0.69 -8.79 15.18
CA ALA A 250 -0.79 -9.99 16.02
C ALA A 250 -0.65 -9.65 17.51
N ILE A 251 0.27 -8.75 17.87
CA ILE A 251 0.42 -8.24 19.23
C ILE A 251 -0.86 -7.51 19.65
N GLY A 252 -1.38 -6.59 18.82
CA GLY A 252 -2.64 -5.91 19.07
C GLY A 252 -3.80 -6.89 19.26
N GLY A 253 -3.93 -7.90 18.40
CA GLY A 253 -4.91 -8.98 18.50
C GLY A 253 -4.79 -9.77 19.80
N SER A 254 -3.57 -10.04 20.25
CA SER A 254 -3.30 -10.72 21.53
C SER A 254 -3.72 -9.88 22.71
N PHE A 255 -3.47 -8.56 22.70
CA PHE A 255 -3.98 -7.64 23.72
C PHE A 255 -5.51 -7.61 23.74
N GLY A 256 -6.16 -7.58 22.57
CA GLY A 256 -7.62 -7.68 22.46
C GLY A 256 -8.15 -8.97 23.07
N TYR A 257 -7.49 -10.11 22.84
CA TYR A 257 -7.82 -11.39 23.47
C TYR A 257 -7.70 -11.34 24.98
N LEU A 258 -6.65 -10.75 25.54
CA LEU A 258 -6.47 -10.65 27.00
C LEU A 258 -7.54 -9.79 27.66
N LEU A 259 -8.02 -8.77 26.96
CA LEU A 259 -8.98 -7.81 27.49
C LEU A 259 -10.45 -8.17 27.22
N GLN A 260 -10.75 -9.09 26.31
CA GLN A 260 -12.12 -9.41 25.86
C GLN A 260 -13.09 -9.79 26.99
N ARG A 261 -12.61 -10.34 28.12
CA ARG A 261 -13.43 -10.75 29.28
C ARG A 261 -13.61 -9.65 30.32
N ARG A 262 -12.99 -8.48 30.14
CA ARG A 262 -13.12 -7.37 31.11
C ARG A 262 -14.44 -6.64 30.91
N ARG A 263 -15.25 -6.53 31.99
CA ARG A 263 -16.59 -5.88 31.98
C ARG A 263 -16.55 -4.47 31.42
N TRP A 264 -15.55 -3.67 31.80
CA TRP A 264 -15.42 -2.30 31.34
C TRP A 264 -15.16 -2.17 29.82
N ILE A 265 -14.55 -3.19 29.19
CA ILE A 265 -14.44 -3.26 27.72
C ILE A 265 -15.78 -3.65 27.11
N GLN A 266 -16.47 -4.64 27.65
CA GLN A 266 -17.75 -5.11 27.11
C GLN A 266 -18.84 -4.03 27.17
N GLU A 267 -18.87 -3.26 28.26
CA GLU A 267 -19.84 -2.18 28.48
C GLU A 267 -19.39 -0.87 27.79
N GLY A 268 -18.09 -0.57 27.75
CA GLY A 268 -17.50 0.65 27.26
C GLY A 268 -16.86 0.57 25.85
N ALA A 269 -16.99 -0.55 25.14
CA ALA A 269 -16.34 -0.76 23.84
C ALA A 269 -16.58 0.38 22.82
N PRO A 270 -17.78 0.95 22.66
CA PRO A 270 -17.99 2.05 21.75
C PRO A 270 -17.16 3.31 22.10
N ALA A 271 -17.13 3.66 23.39
CA ALA A 271 -16.33 4.80 23.86
C ALA A 271 -14.83 4.54 23.67
N PHE A 272 -14.38 3.32 23.98
CA PHE A 272 -13.00 2.93 23.81
C PHE A 272 -12.55 2.96 22.33
N LEU A 273 -13.37 2.43 21.42
CA LEU A 273 -13.11 2.48 19.98
C LEU A 273 -13.11 3.93 19.46
N SER A 274 -13.96 4.81 20.01
CA SER A 274 -13.97 6.23 19.67
C SER A 274 -12.67 6.93 20.13
N ILE A 275 -12.11 6.54 21.28
CA ILE A 275 -10.80 7.05 21.73
C ILE A 275 -9.70 6.66 20.73
N LEU A 276 -9.69 5.42 20.23
CA LEU A 276 -8.73 5.00 19.22
C LEU A 276 -8.85 5.79 17.91
N LEU A 277 -10.07 6.16 17.50
CA LEU A 277 -10.33 6.98 16.32
C LEU A 277 -9.75 8.40 16.44
N VAL A 278 -9.66 8.94 17.65
CA VAL A 278 -9.04 10.25 17.89
C VAL A 278 -7.54 10.13 18.16
N PHE A 279 -7.14 9.06 18.82
CA PHE A 279 -5.74 8.84 19.22
C PHE A 279 -4.83 8.72 18.00
N LEU A 280 -5.21 7.94 16.97
CA LEU A 280 -4.37 7.73 15.79
C LEU A 280 -4.09 9.01 14.99
N PRO A 281 -5.09 9.81 14.58
CA PRO A 281 -4.82 11.09 13.93
C PRO A 281 -4.05 12.05 14.83
N GLY A 282 -4.30 12.00 16.14
CA GLY A 282 -3.55 12.80 17.13
C GLY A 282 -2.06 12.47 17.13
N VAL A 283 -1.69 11.18 17.13
CA VAL A 283 -0.29 10.75 17.03
C VAL A 283 0.33 11.23 15.72
N GLN A 284 -0.34 10.99 14.58
CA GLN A 284 0.16 11.41 13.27
C GLN A 284 0.33 12.93 13.17
N TRP A 285 -0.60 13.69 13.75
CA TRP A 285 -0.51 15.16 13.80
C TRP A 285 0.67 15.63 14.65
N ILE A 286 0.88 15.04 15.84
CA ILE A 286 2.02 15.35 16.71
C ILE A 286 3.34 15.09 15.99
N GLU A 287 3.46 13.96 15.31
CA GLU A 287 4.65 13.61 14.52
C GLU A 287 4.89 14.58 13.37
N HIS A 288 3.84 14.98 12.68
CA HIS A 288 3.92 15.98 11.59
C HIS A 288 4.42 17.32 12.10
N VAL A 289 3.91 17.79 13.25
CA VAL A 289 4.34 19.06 13.86
C VAL A 289 5.75 18.96 14.44
N ALA A 290 6.11 17.83 15.05
CA ALA A 290 7.44 17.62 15.63
C ALA A 290 8.55 17.52 14.55
N ALA A 291 8.18 17.03 13.36
CA ALA A 291 9.02 16.90 12.15
C ALA A 291 10.52 16.71 12.46
N PRO A 292 10.95 15.60 13.08
CA PRO A 292 12.34 15.39 13.45
C PRO A 292 13.23 15.40 12.21
N VAL A 293 14.35 16.12 12.26
CA VAL A 293 15.32 16.15 11.16
C VAL A 293 15.93 14.75 11.01
N PRO A 294 15.82 14.10 9.85
CA PRO A 294 16.40 12.77 9.66
C PRO A 294 17.93 12.83 9.76
N PRO A 295 18.57 11.88 10.47
CA PRO A 295 20.02 11.79 10.51
C PRO A 295 20.59 11.43 9.13
N VAL A 296 21.82 11.82 8.88
CA VAL A 296 22.57 11.39 7.70
C VAL A 296 23.17 10.02 7.97
N TYR A 297 22.88 9.08 7.09
CA TYR A 297 23.42 7.73 7.07
C TYR A 297 24.52 7.61 6.01
N VAL A 298 25.37 6.60 6.17
CA VAL A 298 26.48 6.34 5.24
C VAL A 298 26.45 4.88 4.86
N VAL A 299 26.52 4.62 3.56
CA VAL A 299 26.76 3.28 3.00
C VAL A 299 28.12 3.27 2.31
N HIS A 300 28.91 2.24 2.58
CA HIS A 300 30.22 2.02 2.04
C HIS A 300 30.32 0.64 1.38
N SER A 301 30.86 0.59 0.18
CA SER A 301 31.06 -0.65 -0.57
C SER A 301 32.42 -0.62 -1.28
N SER A 302 33.11 -1.73 -1.38
CA SER A 302 34.41 -1.82 -2.02
C SER A 302 34.59 -3.09 -2.82
N ILE A 303 35.40 -3.00 -3.88
CA ILE A 303 35.88 -4.14 -4.68
C ILE A 303 37.34 -3.94 -5.04
N ASP A 304 38.05 -5.02 -5.30
CA ASP A 304 39.40 -4.97 -5.87
C ASP A 304 39.34 -5.17 -7.39
N VAL A 305 40.07 -4.35 -8.13
CA VAL A 305 40.13 -4.28 -9.60
C VAL A 305 41.55 -4.64 -10.06
N GLN A 306 41.69 -5.53 -11.05
CA GLN A 306 42.96 -5.98 -11.60
C GLN A 306 43.49 -4.98 -12.67
N ALA A 307 43.43 -3.69 -12.37
CA ALA A 307 43.92 -2.62 -13.23
C ALA A 307 44.53 -1.46 -12.41
N PRO A 308 45.45 -0.67 -12.94
CA PRO A 308 46.02 0.46 -12.25
C PRO A 308 45.00 1.61 -12.10
N PRO A 309 45.19 2.51 -11.09
CA PRO A 309 44.23 3.56 -10.75
C PRO A 309 43.83 4.46 -11.95
N GLU A 310 44.76 4.76 -12.85
CA GLU A 310 44.50 5.63 -14.02
C GLU A 310 43.51 5.02 -15.01
N LYS A 311 43.48 3.69 -15.14
CA LYS A 311 42.49 3.00 -15.98
C LYS A 311 41.13 2.94 -15.31
N VAL A 312 41.10 2.66 -14.02
CA VAL A 312 39.87 2.62 -13.20
C VAL A 312 39.24 4.02 -13.17
N TRP A 313 40.04 5.06 -12.97
CA TRP A 313 39.61 6.46 -12.94
C TRP A 313 38.76 6.87 -14.14
N LYS A 314 39.19 6.51 -15.35
CA LYS A 314 38.46 6.82 -16.59
C LYS A 314 37.03 6.27 -16.56
N GLN A 315 36.84 5.11 -15.97
CA GLN A 315 35.50 4.46 -15.80
C GLN A 315 34.72 5.03 -14.63
N VAL A 316 35.38 5.59 -13.61
CA VAL A 316 34.72 6.28 -12.48
C VAL A 316 34.11 7.60 -12.90
N VAL A 317 34.85 8.38 -13.69
CA VAL A 317 34.41 9.69 -14.18
C VAL A 317 33.12 9.55 -15.01
N ALA A 318 33.13 8.64 -15.98
CA ALA A 318 31.98 8.34 -16.83
C ALA A 318 32.02 6.85 -17.20
N PHE A 319 30.91 6.17 -17.13
CA PHE A 319 30.80 4.77 -17.55
C PHE A 319 29.70 4.56 -18.57
N THR A 320 29.94 3.60 -19.45
CA THR A 320 29.03 3.20 -20.52
C THR A 320 27.77 2.52 -19.95
N GLU A 321 26.84 2.21 -20.83
CA GLU A 321 25.58 1.57 -20.43
C GLU A 321 25.81 0.21 -19.76
N ILE A 322 25.29 0.07 -18.54
CA ILE A 322 25.33 -1.17 -17.78
C ILE A 322 24.26 -2.11 -18.34
N PRO A 323 24.56 -3.41 -18.59
CA PRO A 323 23.56 -4.38 -19.06
C PRO A 323 22.30 -4.42 -18.16
N PRO A 324 21.13 -4.81 -18.69
CA PRO A 324 19.90 -4.91 -17.89
C PRO A 324 20.09 -5.71 -16.59
N PRO A 325 19.42 -5.33 -15.49
CA PRO A 325 19.62 -5.97 -14.18
C PRO A 325 19.09 -7.40 -14.16
N THR A 326 19.84 -8.28 -13.53
CA THR A 326 19.43 -9.65 -13.21
C THR A 326 18.95 -9.80 -11.76
N GLU A 327 19.31 -8.86 -10.90
CA GLU A 327 18.97 -8.83 -9.48
C GLU A 327 17.46 -8.61 -9.30
N TRP A 328 16.85 -9.44 -8.44
CA TRP A 328 15.40 -9.41 -8.20
C TRP A 328 14.91 -8.03 -7.70
N LEU A 329 15.74 -7.35 -6.91
CA LEU A 329 15.44 -6.05 -6.32
C LEU A 329 15.15 -4.99 -7.39
N PHE A 330 16.01 -4.89 -8.39
CA PHE A 330 15.85 -3.95 -9.50
C PHE A 330 14.72 -4.35 -10.45
N ARG A 331 14.53 -5.65 -10.64
CA ARG A 331 13.38 -6.19 -11.41
C ARG A 331 12.05 -5.99 -10.68
N ALA A 332 12.07 -5.79 -9.37
CA ALA A 332 10.89 -5.46 -8.55
C ALA A 332 10.53 -3.97 -8.58
N GLY A 333 11.24 -3.13 -9.37
CA GLY A 333 10.93 -1.73 -9.56
C GLY A 333 11.84 -0.75 -8.84
N ILE A 334 12.80 -1.20 -8.02
CA ILE A 334 13.81 -0.31 -7.42
C ILE A 334 14.66 0.32 -8.54
N ALA A 335 14.87 1.63 -8.44
CA ALA A 335 15.68 2.38 -9.37
C ALA A 335 17.13 1.85 -9.43
N TYR A 336 17.66 1.69 -10.63
CA TYR A 336 19.01 1.18 -10.85
C TYR A 336 19.78 2.04 -11.84
N PRO A 337 21.12 2.14 -11.68
CA PRO A 337 21.97 2.91 -12.57
C PRO A 337 22.09 2.24 -13.95
N ILE A 338 22.01 3.08 -15.00
CA ILE A 338 22.12 2.68 -16.40
C ILE A 338 23.46 3.13 -16.98
N ARG A 339 23.83 4.41 -16.82
CA ARG A 339 25.09 5.01 -17.30
C ARG A 339 25.42 6.27 -16.52
N ALA A 340 26.65 6.75 -16.66
CA ALA A 340 27.03 8.06 -16.13
C ALA A 340 27.75 8.89 -17.19
N GLU A 341 27.36 10.12 -17.28
CA GLU A 341 27.91 11.11 -18.24
C GLU A 341 28.52 12.27 -17.45
N MET A 342 29.67 12.81 -17.96
CA MET A 342 30.33 13.95 -17.35
C MET A 342 30.22 15.16 -18.27
N LEU A 343 29.71 16.26 -17.74
CA LEU A 343 29.68 17.57 -18.42
C LEU A 343 30.79 18.44 -17.86
N GLY A 344 31.82 18.67 -18.66
CA GLY A 344 33.01 19.41 -18.24
C GLY A 344 34.08 18.54 -17.59
N SER A 345 35.06 19.18 -16.96
CA SER A 345 36.16 18.51 -16.24
C SER A 345 36.58 19.30 -14.99
N GLY A 346 37.17 18.61 -14.02
CA GLY A 346 37.62 19.23 -12.75
C GLY A 346 36.47 19.55 -11.80
N GLN A 347 36.73 20.46 -10.87
CA GLN A 347 35.78 20.82 -9.80
C GLN A 347 34.54 21.58 -10.29
N SER A 348 34.50 22.09 -11.49
CA SER A 348 33.35 22.77 -12.07
C SER A 348 32.51 21.83 -12.95
N ALA A 349 32.87 20.56 -13.03
CA ALA A 349 32.13 19.56 -13.80
C ALA A 349 30.87 19.13 -13.09
N GLU A 350 29.89 18.67 -13.86
CA GLU A 350 28.67 18.10 -13.39
C GLU A 350 28.52 16.67 -13.94
N ARG A 351 28.32 15.71 -13.07
CA ARG A 351 28.11 14.32 -13.46
C ARG A 351 26.62 13.99 -13.42
N HIS A 352 26.12 13.42 -14.49
CA HIS A 352 24.76 12.91 -14.58
C HIS A 352 24.78 11.38 -14.47
N CYS A 353 24.35 10.85 -13.34
CA CYS A 353 24.17 9.42 -13.17
C CYS A 353 22.74 9.04 -13.52
N VAL A 354 22.54 8.47 -14.72
CA VAL A 354 21.22 8.12 -15.25
C VAL A 354 20.76 6.81 -14.66
N PHE A 355 19.62 6.84 -14.00
CA PHE A 355 18.91 5.69 -13.46
C PHE A 355 17.65 5.38 -14.27
N SER A 356 17.03 4.24 -14.02
CA SER A 356 15.78 3.81 -14.66
C SER A 356 14.61 4.77 -14.46
N THR A 357 14.62 5.58 -13.39
CA THR A 357 13.57 6.53 -13.03
C THR A 357 13.93 7.99 -13.30
N GLY A 358 15.14 8.28 -13.79
CA GLY A 358 15.63 9.63 -14.03
C GLY A 358 17.12 9.76 -13.71
N ALA A 359 17.67 10.98 -13.76
CA ALA A 359 19.08 11.21 -13.50
C ALA A 359 19.31 11.87 -12.14
N PHE A 360 20.33 11.40 -11.41
CA PHE A 360 20.97 12.17 -10.37
C PHE A 360 21.84 13.24 -11.00
N VAL A 361 21.76 14.46 -10.48
CA VAL A 361 22.64 15.58 -10.88
C VAL A 361 23.68 15.76 -9.78
N GLU A 362 24.95 15.54 -10.15
CA GLU A 362 26.07 15.37 -9.23
C GLU A 362 27.17 16.41 -9.49
N PRO A 363 27.07 17.65 -8.98
CA PRO A 363 28.18 18.63 -9.06
C PRO A 363 29.43 18.12 -8.34
N ILE A 364 30.58 18.22 -8.98
CA ILE A 364 31.86 17.72 -8.47
C ILE A 364 32.42 18.68 -7.42
N GLU A 365 32.62 18.18 -6.20
CA GLU A 365 33.24 18.90 -5.08
C GLU A 365 34.77 18.70 -5.04
N VAL A 366 35.24 17.47 -5.34
CA VAL A 366 36.65 17.12 -5.32
C VAL A 366 36.99 16.30 -6.56
N TRP A 367 37.98 16.78 -7.33
CA TRP A 367 38.58 16.08 -8.46
C TRP A 367 40.07 15.90 -8.18
N ASP A 368 40.43 14.78 -7.58
CA ASP A 368 41.79 14.38 -7.24
C ASP A 368 42.19 13.12 -8.03
N GLU A 369 42.56 13.33 -9.29
CA GLU A 369 42.89 12.26 -10.23
C GLU A 369 44.23 11.61 -9.90
N PRO A 370 44.36 10.28 -9.91
CA PRO A 370 43.32 9.26 -10.10
C PRO A 370 42.81 8.69 -8.76
N ARG A 371 42.77 9.47 -7.66
CA ARG A 371 42.58 8.99 -6.29
C ARG A 371 41.13 9.15 -5.80
N ARG A 372 40.53 10.32 -6.02
CA ARG A 372 39.26 10.63 -5.40
C ARG A 372 38.35 11.52 -6.24
N LEU A 373 37.15 11.05 -6.49
CA LEU A 373 36.06 11.82 -7.06
C LEU A 373 34.97 11.95 -6.00
N LYS A 374 34.67 13.17 -5.51
CA LYS A 374 33.60 13.46 -4.57
C LYS A 374 32.62 14.46 -5.18
N PHE A 375 31.34 14.24 -4.95
CA PHE A 375 30.26 15.06 -5.50
C PHE A 375 29.13 15.23 -4.47
N SER A 376 28.46 16.37 -4.52
CA SER A 376 27.14 16.56 -3.91
C SER A 376 26.05 16.07 -4.86
N VAL A 377 24.81 15.99 -4.37
CA VAL A 377 23.64 15.63 -5.18
C VAL A 377 22.62 16.75 -5.08
N THR A 378 22.28 17.37 -6.20
CA THR A 378 21.32 18.48 -6.28
C THR A 378 19.95 18.06 -6.79
N SER A 379 19.87 16.96 -7.55
CA SER A 379 18.62 16.39 -8.04
C SER A 379 18.58 14.88 -7.75
N ASN A 380 17.50 14.42 -7.15
CA ASN A 380 17.27 13.02 -6.85
C ASN A 380 16.04 12.53 -7.65
N PRO A 381 16.18 11.50 -8.51
CA PRO A 381 15.03 10.86 -9.16
C PRO A 381 14.24 10.04 -8.16
N ALA A 382 13.05 9.57 -8.56
CA ALA A 382 12.27 8.65 -7.72
C ALA A 382 13.07 7.39 -7.36
N PRO A 383 13.04 6.91 -6.11
CA PRO A 383 13.84 5.76 -5.68
C PRO A 383 13.35 4.44 -6.28
N MET A 384 12.15 4.41 -6.83
CA MET A 384 11.56 3.21 -7.42
C MET A 384 10.36 3.55 -8.30
N GLU A 385 9.95 2.60 -9.11
CA GLU A 385 8.68 2.53 -9.80
C GLU A 385 7.82 1.46 -9.14
N GLU A 386 6.65 1.83 -8.63
CA GLU A 386 5.81 0.93 -7.85
C GLU A 386 5.06 -0.09 -8.73
N TRP A 387 5.04 -1.33 -8.29
CA TRP A 387 4.14 -2.33 -8.85
C TRP A 387 2.70 -2.01 -8.47
N THR A 388 1.88 -1.87 -9.48
CA THR A 388 0.48 -1.50 -9.34
C THR A 388 -0.34 -2.16 -10.45
N PRO A 389 -1.62 -2.49 -10.21
CA PRO A 389 -2.53 -2.90 -11.27
C PRO A 389 -2.94 -1.74 -12.21
N TYR A 390 -2.51 -0.53 -11.91
CA TYR A 390 -2.75 0.67 -12.71
C TYR A 390 -1.55 0.98 -13.58
N SER A 391 -1.71 1.84 -14.61
CA SER A 391 -0.62 2.22 -15.50
C SER A 391 0.51 2.95 -14.78
N HIS A 392 0.17 3.77 -13.80
CA HIS A 392 1.15 4.54 -13.00
C HIS A 392 0.51 5.06 -11.72
N ILE A 393 1.26 5.06 -10.61
CA ILE A 393 0.89 5.72 -9.35
C ILE A 393 2.09 6.51 -8.83
N GLU A 394 1.82 7.60 -8.11
CA GLU A 394 2.84 8.44 -7.50
C GLU A 394 2.53 8.64 -6.00
N PRO A 395 2.76 7.64 -5.16
CA PRO A 395 2.66 7.82 -3.71
C PRO A 395 3.64 8.90 -3.23
N PRO A 396 3.29 9.71 -2.21
CA PRO A 396 4.13 10.80 -1.75
C PRO A 396 5.53 10.40 -1.32
N HIS A 397 5.71 9.18 -0.81
CA HIS A 397 7.02 8.69 -0.35
C HIS A 397 8.06 8.54 -1.48
N LEU A 398 7.66 8.55 -2.75
CA LEU A 398 8.59 8.55 -3.88
C LEU A 398 9.32 9.89 -4.07
N HIS A 399 8.87 10.96 -3.38
CA HIS A 399 9.41 12.30 -3.56
C HIS A 399 9.97 12.87 -2.24
N GLY A 400 11.29 12.99 -2.16
CA GLY A 400 11.99 13.64 -1.04
C GLY A 400 12.04 12.87 0.27
N PHE A 401 11.55 11.62 0.34
CA PHE A 401 11.63 10.78 1.55
C PHE A 401 12.93 9.97 1.64
N LEU A 402 13.52 9.60 0.51
CA LEU A 402 14.86 9.03 0.42
C LEU A 402 15.69 9.97 -0.46
N VAL A 403 16.71 10.60 0.13
CA VAL A 403 17.51 11.63 -0.52
C VAL A 403 18.99 11.31 -0.37
N SER A 404 19.70 11.16 -1.48
CA SER A 404 21.16 11.15 -1.50
C SER A 404 21.66 12.58 -1.40
N ASN A 405 22.54 12.84 -0.44
CA ASN A 405 23.15 14.15 -0.23
C ASN A 405 24.45 14.31 -1.03
N GLY A 406 25.14 13.21 -1.28
CA GLY A 406 26.39 13.19 -2.03
C GLY A 406 27.00 11.80 -2.06
N GLY A 407 28.03 11.64 -2.86
CA GLY A 407 28.77 10.40 -3.00
C GLY A 407 30.25 10.62 -3.23
N GLN A 408 31.01 9.55 -3.13
CA GLN A 408 32.44 9.55 -3.34
C GLN A 408 32.89 8.21 -3.93
N PHE A 409 33.83 8.29 -4.88
CA PHE A 409 34.68 7.17 -5.26
C PHE A 409 36.09 7.45 -4.73
N LEU A 410 36.69 6.43 -4.08
CA LEU A 410 38.06 6.44 -3.59
C LEU A 410 38.80 5.27 -4.22
N LEU A 411 39.96 5.57 -4.83
CA LEU A 411 40.83 4.60 -5.47
C LEU A 411 42.12 4.52 -4.66
N THR A 412 42.46 3.32 -4.19
CA THR A 412 43.70 3.05 -3.41
C THR A 412 44.50 2.02 -4.20
N GLU A 413 45.74 2.40 -4.53
CA GLU A 413 46.67 1.50 -5.18
C GLU A 413 47.02 0.32 -4.24
N LEU A 414 46.95 -0.88 -4.80
CA LEU A 414 47.31 -2.13 -4.11
C LEU A 414 48.60 -2.71 -4.75
N PRO A 415 49.27 -3.64 -4.03
CA PRO A 415 50.42 -4.34 -4.61
C PRO A 415 50.07 -5.01 -5.95
N ASN A 416 51.06 -5.11 -6.85
CA ASN A 416 50.96 -5.70 -8.19
C ASN A 416 50.07 -4.93 -9.18
N GLY A 417 50.01 -3.61 -9.07
CA GLY A 417 49.29 -2.74 -10.02
C GLY A 417 47.76 -2.92 -9.99
N ARG A 418 47.22 -3.38 -8.87
CA ARG A 418 45.78 -3.48 -8.63
C ARG A 418 45.23 -2.23 -7.93
N THR A 419 43.96 -2.01 -8.00
CA THR A 419 43.25 -0.88 -7.36
C THR A 419 42.11 -1.38 -6.48
N ARG A 420 42.04 -0.91 -5.24
CA ARG A 420 40.81 -0.97 -4.44
C ARG A 420 39.94 0.21 -4.82
N LEU A 421 38.76 -0.08 -5.33
CA LEU A 421 37.74 0.89 -5.69
C LEU A 421 36.62 0.87 -4.63
N GLU A 422 36.42 2.02 -3.99
CA GLU A 422 35.46 2.19 -2.92
C GLU A 422 34.40 3.22 -3.34
N GLY A 423 33.13 2.85 -3.15
CA GLY A 423 31.96 3.74 -3.31
C GLY A 423 31.36 4.08 -1.95
N THR A 424 31.10 5.36 -1.70
CA THR A 424 30.43 5.84 -0.48
C THR A 424 29.27 6.74 -0.87
N THR A 425 28.12 6.57 -0.24
CA THR A 425 26.96 7.45 -0.37
C THR A 425 26.54 7.95 0.98
N TRP A 426 26.36 9.27 1.10
CA TRP A 426 25.71 9.94 2.23
C TRP A 426 24.26 10.20 1.87
N TYR A 427 23.34 9.68 2.68
CA TYR A 427 21.92 9.80 2.41
C TYR A 427 21.11 10.02 3.69
N ARG A 428 19.87 10.41 3.54
CA ARG A 428 18.88 10.47 4.61
C ARG A 428 17.54 9.95 4.13
N HIS A 429 16.73 9.45 5.06
CA HIS A 429 15.34 9.13 4.77
C HIS A 429 14.42 9.62 5.90
N SER A 430 13.18 9.94 5.55
CA SER A 430 12.15 10.45 6.47
C SER A 430 11.09 9.40 6.80
N LEU A 431 11.42 8.12 6.68
CA LEU A 431 10.55 6.99 7.02
C LEU A 431 10.84 6.50 8.44
N TRP A 432 9.79 6.28 9.24
CA TRP A 432 9.91 5.82 10.63
C TRP A 432 9.14 4.52 10.87
N PRO A 433 9.64 3.54 11.68
CA PRO A 433 10.87 3.59 12.50
C PRO A 433 12.16 3.62 11.66
N ALA A 434 13.02 4.61 11.92
CA ALA A 434 14.22 4.82 11.11
C ALA A 434 15.13 3.59 11.02
N ALA A 435 15.32 2.86 12.14
CA ALA A 435 16.14 1.66 12.18
C ALA A 435 15.64 0.54 11.26
N TYR A 436 14.34 0.39 11.11
CA TYR A 436 13.75 -0.59 10.20
C TYR A 436 13.97 -0.22 8.74
N TRP A 437 13.63 1.02 8.36
CA TRP A 437 13.75 1.47 6.98
C TRP A 437 15.20 1.59 6.52
N ARG A 438 16.11 1.85 7.48
CA ARG A 438 17.54 1.83 7.23
C ARG A 438 18.04 0.46 6.73
N LEU A 439 17.51 -0.66 7.23
CA LEU A 439 17.87 -2.00 6.73
C LEU A 439 17.62 -2.11 5.22
N TRP A 440 16.49 -1.59 4.75
CA TRP A 440 16.16 -1.58 3.34
C TRP A 440 17.02 -0.61 2.54
N SER A 441 17.14 0.64 3.00
CA SER A 441 17.88 1.67 2.27
C SER A 441 19.38 1.39 2.22
N ASP A 442 20.00 0.89 3.29
CA ASP A 442 21.42 0.50 3.29
C ASP A 442 21.66 -0.64 2.29
N GLU A 443 20.82 -1.67 2.27
CA GLU A 443 20.94 -2.79 1.33
C GLU A 443 20.70 -2.36 -0.12
N ILE A 444 19.67 -1.57 -0.39
CA ILE A 444 19.39 -1.03 -1.74
C ILE A 444 20.59 -0.25 -2.27
N ILE A 445 21.13 0.68 -1.48
CA ILE A 445 22.28 1.50 -1.87
C ILE A 445 23.52 0.63 -2.05
N HIS A 446 23.72 -0.37 -1.18
CA HIS A 446 24.83 -1.33 -1.34
C HIS A 446 24.76 -2.10 -2.67
N GLN A 447 23.58 -2.59 -3.05
CA GLN A 447 23.38 -3.27 -4.33
C GLN A 447 23.57 -2.32 -5.54
N ILE A 448 23.14 -1.06 -5.43
CA ILE A 448 23.42 -0.02 -6.42
C ILE A 448 24.93 0.18 -6.58
N HIS A 449 25.66 0.34 -5.46
CA HIS A 449 27.12 0.45 -5.49
C HIS A 449 27.76 -0.77 -6.16
N LEU A 450 27.42 -1.98 -5.75
CA LEU A 450 28.00 -3.20 -6.31
C LEU A 450 27.77 -3.30 -7.82
N ARG A 451 26.61 -2.89 -8.31
CA ARG A 451 26.29 -2.88 -9.72
C ARG A 451 27.23 -1.94 -10.50
N VAL A 452 27.42 -0.72 -10.01
CA VAL A 452 28.31 0.29 -10.63
C VAL A 452 29.77 -0.17 -10.51
N LEU A 453 30.23 -0.56 -9.32
CA LEU A 453 31.62 -0.94 -9.08
C LEU A 453 32.03 -2.15 -9.93
N ARG A 454 31.16 -3.18 -10.03
CA ARG A 454 31.41 -4.34 -10.88
C ARG A 454 31.53 -3.97 -12.35
N HIS A 455 30.65 -3.10 -12.85
CA HIS A 455 30.73 -2.63 -14.22
C HIS A 455 32.03 -1.85 -14.50
N ILE A 456 32.42 -0.95 -13.60
CA ILE A 456 33.70 -0.21 -13.69
C ILE A 456 34.88 -1.17 -13.70
N ARG A 457 34.87 -2.20 -12.84
CA ARG A 457 35.91 -3.24 -12.83
C ARG A 457 35.99 -3.96 -14.19
N ASP A 458 34.84 -4.45 -14.65
CA ASP A 458 34.80 -5.27 -15.86
C ASP A 458 35.26 -4.49 -17.09
N GLU A 459 34.95 -3.20 -17.18
CA GLU A 459 35.41 -2.32 -18.25
C GLU A 459 36.92 -1.95 -18.13
N ALA A 460 37.38 -1.69 -16.90
CA ALA A 460 38.79 -1.36 -16.65
C ALA A 460 39.73 -2.58 -16.91
N GLU A 461 39.24 -3.80 -16.65
CA GLU A 461 39.99 -5.05 -16.87
C GLU A 461 39.98 -5.49 -18.33
N LYS A 462 38.92 -5.20 -19.11
CA LYS A 462 38.86 -5.46 -20.57
C LYS A 462 39.86 -4.62 -21.36
N ALA A 463 40.22 -3.44 -20.88
CA ALA A 463 41.14 -2.51 -21.52
C ALA A 463 42.62 -2.90 -21.35
N GLN A 464 42.87 -4.13 -20.84
CA GLN A 464 44.20 -4.74 -20.83
C GLN A 464 44.46 -5.41 -22.19
#